data_1a539f5946129c3074defd5d395f5ac0
#
_entry.id   1a539f5946129c3074defd5d395f5ac0
#
_cell.length_a   1.000
_cell.length_b   1.000
_cell.length_c   1.000
_cell.angle_alpha   90.00
_cell.angle_beta   90.00
_cell.angle_gamma   90.00
#
_symmetry.space_group_name_H-M   'P 1'
#
loop_
_entity.id
_entity.type
_entity.pdbx_description
1 polymer ?
#
loop_
_entity_poly.entity_id
_entity_poly.type
_entity_poly.pdbx_seq_one_letter_code
_entity_poly.pdbx_strand_id
1 'polypeptide(L)'
;MELKKIKRMVAAGTAILMTLSLAGCGIGGNSVKLGAAGVGGGYYAFSNAFAQIASSEDEDLDFEVKATAGSTANIRLLSDGYVDMAIAQADLVDAAYNGTGATDKKRYRGYSAVASLYTEACQIVVRSDSGIDSLDDLQGKKISVGEEESGTQRNAEQILKMTGLVESLVDTVNLDYVDAANELKSGQIDAFFC
;
A
#
# COMPACT_ATOMS: atom_id res chain seq x y z
N MET A 1 -19.74 24.27 -60.76
CA MET A 1 -18.36 23.80 -60.59
C MET A 1 -17.73 24.32 -59.27
N GLU A 2 -18.28 25.33 -58.65
CA GLU A 2 -17.74 25.95 -57.42
C GLU A 2 -18.12 25.23 -56.12
N LEU A 3 -19.35 24.73 -56.01
CA LEU A 3 -19.81 24.08 -54.76
C LEU A 3 -19.01 22.79 -54.36
N LYS A 4 -18.51 22.06 -55.39
CA LYS A 4 -17.68 20.86 -55.15
C LYS A 4 -16.26 21.20 -54.65
N LYS A 5 -15.73 22.39 -55.02
CA LYS A 5 -14.41 22.84 -54.56
C LYS A 5 -14.49 23.31 -53.10
N ILE A 6 -15.56 23.99 -52.72
CA ILE A 6 -15.78 24.46 -51.34
C ILE A 6 -16.01 23.27 -50.40
N LYS A 7 -16.77 22.25 -50.79
CA LYS A 7 -16.92 21.02 -49.98
C LYS A 7 -15.61 20.25 -49.78
N ARG A 8 -14.70 20.26 -50.76
CA ARG A 8 -13.36 19.61 -50.64
C ARG A 8 -12.41 20.41 -49.76
N MET A 9 -12.47 21.74 -49.77
CA MET A 9 -11.68 22.60 -48.89
C MET A 9 -12.15 22.53 -47.43
N VAL A 10 -13.45 22.46 -47.17
CA VAL A 10 -14.02 22.29 -45.83
C VAL A 10 -13.69 20.90 -45.27
N ALA A 11 -13.75 19.84 -46.11
CA ALA A 11 -13.35 18.50 -45.67
C ALA A 11 -11.87 18.35 -45.37
N ALA A 12 -10.98 19.04 -46.11
CA ALA A 12 -9.55 19.06 -45.86
C ALA A 12 -9.21 19.88 -44.60
N GLY A 13 -9.92 21.00 -44.36
CA GLY A 13 -9.72 21.83 -43.13
C GLY A 13 -10.13 21.11 -41.86
N THR A 14 -11.24 20.33 -41.89
CA THR A 14 -11.69 19.54 -40.72
C THR A 14 -10.80 18.35 -40.43
N ALA A 15 -10.18 17.72 -41.45
CA ALA A 15 -9.24 16.64 -41.25
C ALA A 15 -7.92 17.13 -40.60
N ILE A 16 -7.47 18.35 -40.95
CA ILE A 16 -6.24 18.95 -40.36
C ILE A 16 -6.50 19.42 -38.91
N LEU A 17 -7.69 19.89 -38.57
CA LEU A 17 -8.01 20.23 -37.18
C LEU A 17 -8.15 18.99 -36.27
N MET A 18 -8.57 17.84 -36.79
CA MET A 18 -8.66 16.60 -36.01
C MET A 18 -7.30 15.91 -35.79
N THR A 19 -6.31 16.19 -36.64
CA THR A 19 -4.95 15.62 -36.42
C THR A 19 -4.10 16.44 -35.46
N LEU A 20 -4.44 17.70 -35.16
CA LEU A 20 -3.75 18.49 -34.13
C LEU A 20 -4.25 18.21 -32.70
N SER A 21 -5.40 17.57 -32.53
CA SER A 21 -5.91 17.22 -31.20
C SER A 21 -5.40 15.89 -30.66
N LEU A 22 -4.61 15.13 -31.43
CA LEU A 22 -3.95 13.87 -30.95
C LEU A 22 -2.49 14.06 -30.52
N ALA A 23 -1.94 15.25 -30.66
CA ALA A 23 -0.59 15.56 -30.21
C ALA A 23 -0.53 16.11 -28.76
N GLY A 24 -1.65 16.09 -28.04
CA GLY A 24 -1.79 16.60 -26.68
C GLY A 24 -1.77 15.55 -25.57
N CYS A 25 -1.46 14.29 -25.89
CA CYS A 25 -1.31 13.24 -24.89
C CYS A 25 0.15 12.83 -24.80
N GLY A 26 0.94 13.50 -23.96
CA GLY A 26 2.34 13.10 -23.77
C GLY A 26 3.23 14.12 -23.09
N ILE A 27 2.68 14.91 -22.16
CA ILE A 27 3.49 15.58 -21.14
C ILE A 27 2.92 15.12 -19.79
N GLY A 28 2.88 13.81 -19.57
CA GLY A 28 2.94 13.22 -18.26
C GLY A 28 4.42 12.94 -18.04
N GLY A 29 5.09 13.71 -17.22
CA GLY A 29 6.40 13.34 -16.72
C GLY A 29 6.29 11.90 -16.19
N ASN A 30 7.29 11.07 -16.40
CA ASN A 30 7.37 9.72 -15.85
C ASN A 30 7.51 9.85 -14.33
N SER A 31 6.39 10.07 -13.62
CA SER A 31 6.42 10.03 -12.16
C SER A 31 6.69 8.60 -11.71
N VAL A 32 7.61 8.44 -10.77
CA VAL A 32 7.92 7.16 -10.11
C VAL A 32 6.80 6.84 -9.13
N LYS A 33 6.06 5.79 -9.36
CA LYS A 33 4.99 5.34 -8.47
C LYS A 33 5.60 4.61 -7.27
N LEU A 34 5.47 5.20 -6.09
CA LEU A 34 5.99 4.66 -4.83
C LEU A 34 4.85 4.08 -3.98
N GLY A 35 4.77 2.75 -3.92
CA GLY A 35 3.84 2.03 -3.05
C GLY A 35 4.23 2.19 -1.58
N ALA A 36 3.33 2.77 -0.79
CA ALA A 36 3.55 3.03 0.62
C ALA A 36 2.74 2.06 1.51
N ALA A 37 1.73 2.55 2.20
CA ALA A 37 0.75 1.82 2.97
C ALA A 37 -0.45 2.74 3.24
N GLY A 38 -1.30 2.40 4.21
CA GLY A 38 -2.44 3.22 4.65
C GLY A 38 -2.01 4.62 5.11
N VAL A 39 -2.87 5.60 4.86
CA VAL A 39 -2.60 7.04 5.03
C VAL A 39 -2.19 7.40 6.48
N GLY A 40 -2.59 6.66 7.49
CA GLY A 40 -2.19 6.88 8.90
C GLY A 40 -0.86 6.24 9.29
N GLY A 41 -0.19 5.50 8.40
CA GLY A 41 0.97 4.68 8.72
C GLY A 41 2.32 5.35 8.48
N GLY A 42 3.38 4.78 9.10
CA GLY A 42 4.75 5.25 8.99
C GLY A 42 5.30 5.19 7.56
N TYR A 43 4.97 4.17 6.78
CA TYR A 43 5.39 4.07 5.38
C TYR A 43 4.86 5.22 4.53
N TYR A 44 3.60 5.58 4.73
CA TYR A 44 2.98 6.69 3.99
C TYR A 44 3.63 8.04 4.36
N ALA A 45 3.87 8.27 5.65
CA ALA A 45 4.56 9.47 6.12
C ALA A 45 6.00 9.56 5.59
N PHE A 46 6.75 8.45 5.67
CA PHE A 46 8.11 8.37 5.13
C PHE A 46 8.13 8.60 3.61
N SER A 47 7.24 7.93 2.86
CA SER A 47 7.19 8.05 1.40
C SER A 47 6.93 9.48 0.93
N ASN A 48 6.03 10.20 1.62
CA ASN A 48 5.76 11.61 1.28
C ASN A 48 6.96 12.52 1.59
N ALA A 49 7.63 12.31 2.73
CA ALA A 49 8.83 13.05 3.06
C ALA A 49 9.97 12.76 2.08
N PHE A 50 10.17 11.49 1.72
CA PHE A 50 11.15 11.07 0.74
C PHE A 50 10.88 11.70 -0.64
N ALA A 51 9.63 11.61 -1.12
CA ALA A 51 9.22 12.19 -2.40
C ALA A 51 9.49 13.70 -2.44
N GLN A 52 9.15 14.42 -1.39
CA GLN A 52 9.37 15.86 -1.29
C GLN A 52 10.87 16.22 -1.32
N ILE A 53 11.70 15.49 -0.57
CA ILE A 53 13.15 15.72 -0.54
C ILE A 53 13.77 15.40 -1.91
N ALA A 54 13.44 14.24 -2.49
CA ALA A 54 14.00 13.82 -3.78
C ALA A 54 13.66 14.82 -4.90
N SER A 55 12.41 15.28 -4.98
CA SER A 55 12.02 16.29 -5.97
C SER A 55 12.62 17.68 -5.70
N SER A 56 13.05 17.98 -4.48
CA SER A 56 13.74 19.23 -4.16
C SER A 56 15.23 19.20 -4.57
N GLU A 57 15.83 18.01 -4.59
CA GLU A 57 17.24 17.83 -4.99
C GLU A 57 17.41 17.66 -6.51
N ASP A 58 16.38 17.14 -7.18
CA ASP A 58 16.38 16.92 -8.63
C ASP A 58 14.96 17.17 -9.18
N GLU A 59 14.81 18.27 -9.93
CA GLU A 59 13.52 18.69 -10.51
C GLU A 59 12.99 17.71 -11.58
N ASP A 60 13.84 16.84 -12.11
CA ASP A 60 13.45 15.81 -13.06
C ASP A 60 12.87 14.56 -12.36
N LEU A 61 13.02 14.45 -11.04
CA LEU A 61 12.46 13.38 -10.22
C LEU A 61 11.08 13.78 -9.68
N ASP A 62 10.06 13.10 -10.16
CA ASP A 62 8.68 13.22 -9.65
C ASP A 62 8.24 11.88 -9.07
N PHE A 63 7.69 11.91 -7.86
CA PHE A 63 7.19 10.72 -7.16
C PHE A 63 5.69 10.82 -6.90
N GLU A 64 4.96 9.81 -7.34
CA GLU A 64 3.55 9.62 -6.99
C GLU A 64 3.42 8.61 -5.86
N VAL A 65 3.21 9.09 -4.63
CA VAL A 65 3.00 8.21 -3.47
C VAL A 65 1.63 7.57 -3.54
N LYS A 66 1.60 6.24 -3.60
CA LYS A 66 0.38 5.44 -3.64
C LYS A 66 0.04 4.89 -2.26
N ALA A 67 -1.15 5.21 -1.76
CA ALA A 67 -1.71 4.50 -0.63
C ALA A 67 -2.02 3.06 -1.05
N THR A 68 -1.60 2.10 -0.23
CA THR A 68 -1.79 0.65 -0.44
C THR A 68 -2.11 0.00 0.88
N ALA A 69 -2.45 -1.28 0.88
CA ALA A 69 -2.63 -2.03 2.13
C ALA A 69 -1.31 -2.29 2.89
N GLY A 70 -0.15 -2.18 2.25
CA GLY A 70 1.17 -2.37 2.87
C GLY A 70 2.00 -3.47 2.25
N SER A 71 2.85 -4.13 3.04
CA SER A 71 3.97 -4.95 2.56
C SER A 71 3.60 -6.04 1.57
N THR A 72 2.60 -6.86 1.84
CA THR A 72 2.20 -7.97 0.96
C THR A 72 1.62 -7.44 -0.36
N ALA A 73 0.74 -6.43 -0.28
CA ALA A 73 0.20 -5.75 -1.45
C ALA A 73 1.30 -5.09 -2.28
N ASN A 74 2.25 -4.42 -1.63
CA ASN A 74 3.36 -3.72 -2.29
C ASN A 74 4.27 -4.67 -3.08
N ILE A 75 4.61 -5.82 -2.51
CA ILE A 75 5.42 -6.84 -3.20
C ILE A 75 4.70 -7.34 -4.45
N ARG A 76 3.40 -7.58 -4.36
CA ARG A 76 2.58 -8.00 -5.50
C ARG A 76 2.50 -6.91 -6.56
N LEU A 77 2.16 -5.68 -6.18
CA LEU A 77 2.04 -4.54 -7.08
C LEU A 77 3.36 -4.24 -7.80
N LEU A 78 4.49 -4.35 -7.08
CA LEU A 78 5.83 -4.16 -7.63
C LEU A 78 6.18 -5.27 -8.64
N SER A 79 5.92 -6.53 -8.29
CA SER A 79 6.17 -7.67 -9.18
C SER A 79 5.30 -7.65 -10.44
N ASP A 80 4.08 -7.13 -10.34
CA ASP A 80 3.13 -7.02 -11.45
C ASP A 80 3.32 -5.70 -12.27
N GLY A 81 4.25 -4.81 -11.85
CA GLY A 81 4.58 -3.57 -12.55
C GLY A 81 3.56 -2.44 -12.38
N TYR A 82 2.72 -2.48 -11.35
CA TYR A 82 1.78 -1.40 -11.03
C TYR A 82 2.41 -0.23 -10.28
N VAL A 83 3.49 -0.50 -9.54
CA VAL A 83 4.33 0.50 -8.89
C VAL A 83 5.79 0.28 -9.28
N ASP A 84 6.59 1.34 -9.27
CA ASP A 84 8.00 1.31 -9.67
C ASP A 84 8.92 1.10 -8.47
N MET A 85 8.51 1.57 -7.30
CA MET A 85 9.17 1.40 -6.01
C MET A 85 8.14 1.07 -4.94
N ALA A 86 8.56 0.43 -3.85
CA ALA A 86 7.68 0.16 -2.72
C ALA A 86 8.46 -0.03 -1.41
N ILE A 87 7.80 0.24 -0.29
CA ILE A 87 8.30 -0.10 1.05
C ILE A 87 7.65 -1.41 1.48
N ALA A 88 8.45 -2.34 1.98
CA ALA A 88 7.96 -3.62 2.47
C ALA A 88 8.88 -4.20 3.55
N GLN A 89 8.31 -5.01 4.42
CA GLN A 89 9.05 -5.76 5.44
C GLN A 89 10.00 -6.77 4.79
N ALA A 90 11.22 -6.85 5.29
CA ALA A 90 12.28 -7.66 4.70
C ALA A 90 11.98 -9.17 4.74
N ASP A 91 11.36 -9.66 5.81
CA ASP A 91 10.94 -11.06 5.95
C ASP A 91 9.86 -11.45 4.93
N LEU A 92 8.91 -10.55 4.66
CA LEU A 92 7.87 -10.75 3.64
C LEU A 92 8.44 -10.69 2.23
N VAL A 93 9.43 -9.82 1.98
CA VAL A 93 10.17 -9.79 0.70
C VAL A 93 10.89 -11.11 0.47
N ASP A 94 11.60 -11.64 1.49
CA ASP A 94 12.29 -12.93 1.40
C ASP A 94 11.30 -14.08 1.17
N ALA A 95 10.23 -14.15 1.95
CA ALA A 95 9.20 -15.18 1.81
C ALA A 95 8.54 -15.16 0.44
N ALA A 96 8.18 -14.00 -0.07
CA ALA A 96 7.59 -13.83 -1.40
C ALA A 96 8.58 -14.20 -2.51
N TYR A 97 9.84 -13.79 -2.37
CA TYR A 97 10.89 -14.12 -3.32
C TYR A 97 11.13 -15.62 -3.39
N ASN A 98 11.09 -16.34 -2.29
CA ASN A 98 11.32 -17.79 -2.22
C ASN A 98 10.03 -18.60 -2.45
N GLY A 99 8.84 -18.01 -2.41
CA GLY A 99 7.56 -18.70 -2.50
C GLY A 99 7.26 -19.50 -1.24
N THR A 100 7.66 -18.98 -0.07
CA THR A 100 7.44 -19.57 1.25
C THR A 100 6.40 -18.80 2.07
N GLY A 101 5.70 -17.85 1.44
CA GLY A 101 4.68 -17.04 2.09
C GLY A 101 3.54 -17.86 2.68
N ALA A 102 2.95 -17.35 3.76
CA ALA A 102 1.89 -18.04 4.48
C ALA A 102 0.57 -18.07 3.69
N THR A 103 0.27 -17.02 2.92
CA THR A 103 -1.00 -16.86 2.19
C THR A 103 -0.99 -17.52 0.84
N ASP A 104 0.05 -17.27 0.08
CA ASP A 104 0.27 -17.96 -1.19
C ASP A 104 1.72 -18.41 -1.28
N LYS A 105 1.96 -19.45 -2.05
CA LYS A 105 3.31 -19.95 -2.33
C LYS A 105 3.80 -19.48 -3.70
N LYS A 106 3.19 -18.42 -4.24
CA LYS A 106 3.62 -17.79 -5.47
C LYS A 106 4.97 -17.12 -5.24
N ARG A 107 5.85 -17.25 -6.21
CA ARG A 107 7.12 -16.54 -6.23
C ARG A 107 6.95 -15.21 -6.93
N TYR A 108 7.23 -14.14 -6.21
CA TYR A 108 7.24 -12.79 -6.75
C TYR A 108 8.67 -12.41 -7.14
N ARG A 109 8.83 -11.85 -8.34
CA ARG A 109 10.13 -11.58 -8.97
C ARG A 109 10.08 -10.24 -9.72
N GLY A 110 11.23 -9.84 -10.27
CA GLY A 110 11.32 -8.65 -11.12
C GLY A 110 11.63 -7.37 -10.36
N TYR A 111 11.99 -7.46 -9.09
CA TYR A 111 12.39 -6.34 -8.25
C TYR A 111 13.73 -6.58 -7.56
N SER A 112 14.33 -5.52 -7.04
CA SER A 112 15.58 -5.54 -6.29
C SER A 112 15.47 -4.67 -5.04
N ALA A 113 16.17 -5.06 -3.96
CA ALA A 113 16.28 -4.22 -2.77
C ALA A 113 17.21 -3.04 -3.06
N VAL A 114 16.77 -1.83 -2.72
CA VAL A 114 17.53 -0.59 -2.87
C VAL A 114 18.20 -0.19 -1.57
N ALA A 115 17.46 -0.23 -0.46
CA ALA A 115 17.95 0.17 0.85
C ALA A 115 17.18 -0.55 1.97
N SER A 116 17.82 -0.67 3.13
CA SER A 116 17.16 -0.96 4.40
C SER A 116 16.95 0.36 5.14
N LEU A 117 15.72 0.64 5.57
CA LEU A 117 15.36 1.94 6.10
C LEU A 117 15.48 1.99 7.63
N TYR A 118 14.67 1.22 8.33
CA TYR A 118 14.62 1.20 9.79
C TYR A 118 14.08 -0.13 10.33
N THR A 119 14.25 -0.34 11.64
CA THR A 119 13.66 -1.49 12.34
C THR A 119 12.23 -1.16 12.75
N GLU A 120 11.31 -2.04 12.42
CA GLU A 120 9.91 -1.92 12.83
C GLU A 120 9.66 -2.69 14.12
N ALA A 121 8.88 -2.09 15.01
CA ALA A 121 8.39 -2.73 16.21
C ALA A 121 6.89 -3.01 16.04
N CYS A 122 6.49 -4.27 16.13
CA CYS A 122 5.08 -4.63 16.22
C CYS A 122 4.56 -4.25 17.61
N GLN A 123 3.47 -3.50 17.66
CA GLN A 123 2.84 -3.03 18.89
C GLN A 123 1.39 -3.50 18.94
N ILE A 124 0.89 -3.69 20.17
CA ILE A 124 -0.52 -3.97 20.42
C ILE A 124 -1.06 -2.84 21.30
N VAL A 125 -2.05 -2.14 20.80
CA VAL A 125 -2.67 -1.01 21.47
C VAL A 125 -3.99 -1.45 22.07
N VAL A 126 -4.18 -1.12 23.35
CA VAL A 126 -5.39 -1.40 24.13
C VAL A 126 -5.82 -0.14 24.87
N ARG A 127 -7.07 -0.08 25.33
CA ARG A 127 -7.48 0.97 26.24
C ARG A 127 -6.88 0.73 27.64
N SER A 128 -6.55 1.79 28.36
CA SER A 128 -5.98 1.70 29.71
C SER A 128 -6.92 1.07 30.75
N ASP A 129 -8.22 1.04 30.47
CA ASP A 129 -9.26 0.45 31.31
C ASP A 129 -9.73 -0.94 30.82
N SER A 130 -9.05 -1.53 29.85
CA SER A 130 -9.46 -2.79 29.21
C SER A 130 -9.23 -4.03 30.07
N GLY A 131 -8.30 -3.96 31.04
CA GLY A 131 -7.83 -5.13 31.79
C GLY A 131 -7.01 -6.11 30.94
N ILE A 132 -6.48 -5.67 29.79
CA ILE A 132 -5.57 -6.44 28.94
C ILE A 132 -4.14 -6.01 29.28
N ASP A 133 -3.41 -6.86 29.99
CA ASP A 133 -2.03 -6.59 30.45
C ASP A 133 -1.02 -7.57 29.79
N SER A 134 -1.52 -8.62 29.15
CA SER A 134 -0.71 -9.67 28.50
C SER A 134 -1.36 -10.17 27.23
N LEU A 135 -0.60 -10.97 26.45
CA LEU A 135 -1.14 -11.63 25.24
C LEU A 135 -2.23 -12.63 25.58
N ASP A 136 -2.17 -13.30 26.72
CA ASP A 136 -3.17 -14.28 27.14
C ASP A 136 -4.55 -13.63 27.38
N ASP A 137 -4.57 -12.35 27.77
CA ASP A 137 -5.81 -11.58 27.99
C ASP A 137 -6.54 -11.23 26.70
N LEU A 138 -5.92 -11.46 25.55
CA LEU A 138 -6.55 -11.29 24.24
C LEU A 138 -7.56 -12.40 23.92
N GLN A 139 -7.57 -13.50 24.69
CA GLN A 139 -8.55 -14.58 24.49
C GLN A 139 -9.97 -14.05 24.63
N GLY A 140 -10.83 -14.36 23.67
CA GLY A 140 -12.22 -13.92 23.63
C GLY A 140 -12.42 -12.45 23.27
N LYS A 141 -11.35 -11.75 22.89
CA LYS A 141 -11.40 -10.34 22.51
C LYS A 141 -11.58 -10.17 21.01
N LYS A 142 -12.12 -9.01 20.64
CA LYS A 142 -12.21 -8.57 19.25
C LYS A 142 -11.02 -7.66 18.92
N ILE A 143 -10.21 -8.06 17.93
CA ILE A 143 -8.89 -7.48 17.68
C ILE A 143 -8.75 -7.10 16.21
N SER A 144 -8.35 -5.86 15.93
CA SER A 144 -7.90 -5.52 14.58
C SER A 144 -6.47 -6.03 14.35
N VAL A 145 -6.31 -6.82 13.32
CA VAL A 145 -5.02 -7.39 12.91
C VAL A 145 -4.34 -6.58 11.81
N GLY A 146 -4.86 -5.39 11.47
CA GLY A 146 -4.40 -4.58 10.35
C GLY A 146 -5.16 -4.85 9.07
N GLU A 147 -4.89 -4.06 8.03
CA GLU A 147 -5.52 -4.22 6.71
C GLU A 147 -5.18 -5.58 6.09
N GLU A 148 -6.08 -6.09 5.29
CA GLU A 148 -5.80 -7.27 4.47
C GLU A 148 -4.60 -7.02 3.54
N GLU A 149 -3.73 -7.99 3.36
CA GLU A 149 -2.45 -7.88 2.63
C GLU A 149 -1.42 -6.89 3.27
N SER A 150 -1.62 -6.45 4.53
CA SER A 150 -0.63 -5.64 5.24
C SER A 150 0.49 -6.49 5.88
N GLY A 151 1.61 -5.85 6.20
CA GLY A 151 2.63 -6.43 7.05
C GLY A 151 2.16 -6.62 8.48
N THR A 152 1.34 -5.69 8.97
CA THR A 152 0.72 -5.75 10.29
C THR A 152 -0.14 -7.01 10.44
N GLN A 153 -0.96 -7.35 9.45
CA GLN A 153 -1.75 -8.57 9.45
C GLN A 153 -0.85 -9.81 9.61
N ARG A 154 0.27 -9.85 8.86
CA ARG A 154 1.21 -10.99 8.95
C ARG A 154 1.86 -11.11 10.31
N ASN A 155 2.29 -10.00 10.88
CA ASN A 155 2.85 -9.97 12.23
C ASN A 155 1.84 -10.43 13.28
N ALA A 156 0.60 -9.92 13.21
CA ALA A 156 -0.48 -10.31 14.10
C ALA A 156 -0.78 -11.82 14.02
N GLU A 157 -0.93 -12.36 12.82
CA GLU A 157 -1.16 -13.80 12.60
C GLU A 157 -0.02 -14.66 13.17
N GLN A 158 1.23 -14.23 13.00
CA GLN A 158 2.38 -14.94 13.56
C GLN A 158 2.38 -14.91 15.09
N ILE A 159 2.15 -13.74 15.70
CA ILE A 159 2.13 -13.57 17.16
C ILE A 159 0.99 -14.38 17.77
N LEU A 160 -0.22 -14.26 17.23
CA LEU A 160 -1.39 -15.01 17.70
C LEU A 160 -1.15 -16.52 17.59
N LYS A 161 -0.57 -16.97 16.49
CA LYS A 161 -0.21 -18.38 16.31
C LYS A 161 0.85 -18.85 17.32
N MET A 162 1.88 -18.05 17.58
CA MET A 162 2.96 -18.39 18.53
C MET A 162 2.45 -18.47 19.98
N THR A 163 1.46 -17.69 20.34
CA THR A 163 0.82 -17.71 21.66
C THR A 163 -0.29 -18.73 21.79
N GLY A 164 -0.64 -19.44 20.70
CA GLY A 164 -1.73 -20.42 20.70
C GLY A 164 -3.12 -19.80 20.59
N LEU A 165 -3.21 -18.49 20.37
CA LEU A 165 -4.47 -17.76 20.16
C LEU A 165 -4.93 -17.94 18.70
N VAL A 166 -5.52 -19.10 18.42
CA VAL A 166 -6.08 -19.42 17.09
C VAL A 166 -7.41 -18.70 16.88
N GLU A 167 -7.87 -18.62 15.62
CA GLU A 167 -9.11 -17.93 15.21
C GLU A 167 -10.37 -18.29 16.04
N SER A 168 -10.42 -19.48 16.61
CA SER A 168 -11.53 -19.87 17.50
C SER A 168 -11.48 -19.24 18.88
N LEU A 169 -10.36 -18.60 19.25
CA LEU A 169 -10.12 -18.01 20.56
C LEU A 169 -10.13 -16.48 20.53
N VAL A 170 -10.04 -15.87 19.37
CA VAL A 170 -10.07 -14.41 19.16
C VAL A 170 -10.98 -14.07 17.99
N ASP A 171 -11.68 -12.95 18.06
CA ASP A 171 -12.46 -12.40 16.94
C ASP A 171 -11.59 -11.38 16.21
N THR A 172 -11.14 -11.68 14.99
CA THR A 172 -10.23 -10.82 14.23
C THR A 172 -10.97 -10.03 13.16
N VAL A 173 -10.60 -8.74 13.01
CA VAL A 173 -11.11 -7.84 11.97
C VAL A 173 -9.93 -7.14 11.26
N ASN A 174 -10.13 -6.79 10.00
CA ASN A 174 -9.14 -6.05 9.23
C ASN A 174 -9.55 -4.57 9.14
N LEU A 175 -8.77 -3.71 9.76
CA LEU A 175 -8.98 -2.26 9.76
C LEU A 175 -7.65 -1.56 9.48
N ASP A 176 -7.72 -0.37 8.86
CA ASP A 176 -6.59 0.53 8.85
C ASP A 176 -6.35 1.15 10.24
N TYR A 177 -5.22 1.83 10.42
CA TYR A 177 -4.85 2.37 11.74
C TYR A 177 -5.80 3.47 12.25
N VAL A 178 -6.40 4.24 11.35
CA VAL A 178 -7.33 5.32 11.71
C VAL A 178 -8.65 4.72 12.19
N ASP A 179 -9.18 3.78 11.44
CA ASP A 179 -10.42 3.09 11.78
C ASP A 179 -10.23 2.22 13.03
N ALA A 180 -9.11 1.49 13.15
CA ALA A 180 -8.78 0.71 14.34
C ALA A 180 -8.71 1.58 15.61
N ALA A 181 -8.07 2.76 15.54
CA ALA A 181 -8.01 3.69 16.66
C ALA A 181 -9.40 4.24 17.03
N ASN A 182 -10.24 4.54 16.04
CA ASN A 182 -11.61 5.01 16.27
C ASN A 182 -12.49 3.91 16.88
N GLU A 183 -12.41 2.69 16.38
CA GLU A 183 -13.17 1.55 16.90
C GLU A 183 -12.69 1.15 18.31
N LEU A 184 -11.38 1.18 18.57
CA LEU A 184 -10.86 0.97 19.93
C LEU A 184 -11.40 2.02 20.90
N LYS A 185 -11.38 3.30 20.52
CA LYS A 185 -11.89 4.40 21.33
C LYS A 185 -13.39 4.27 21.61
N SER A 186 -14.16 3.82 20.64
CA SER A 186 -15.62 3.61 20.80
C SER A 186 -15.99 2.27 21.49
N GLY A 187 -15.01 1.40 21.73
CA GLY A 187 -15.21 0.09 22.34
C GLY A 187 -15.81 -0.96 21.38
N GLN A 188 -15.70 -0.74 20.07
CA GLN A 188 -16.13 -1.71 19.06
C GLN A 188 -15.10 -2.82 18.85
N ILE A 189 -13.82 -2.56 19.15
CA ILE A 189 -12.76 -3.54 19.30
C ILE A 189 -12.07 -3.37 20.65
N ASP A 190 -11.38 -4.41 21.11
CA ASP A 190 -10.68 -4.44 22.40
C ASP A 190 -9.19 -4.10 22.27
N ALA A 191 -8.59 -4.43 21.11
CA ALA A 191 -7.19 -4.19 20.82
C ALA A 191 -6.96 -4.02 19.31
N PHE A 192 -5.81 -3.45 18.93
CA PHE A 192 -5.33 -3.54 17.55
C PHE A 192 -3.82 -3.66 17.48
N PHE A 193 -3.35 -4.35 16.45
CA PHE A 193 -1.94 -4.43 16.08
C PHE A 193 -1.54 -3.24 15.18
N CYS A 194 -0.33 -2.70 15.39
CA CYS A 194 0.27 -1.67 14.55
C CYS A 194 1.80 -1.79 14.49
#